data_d1c9b409443270e64082f091dc285945
#
_entry.id   d1c9b409443270e64082f091dc285945
#
_cell.length_a   1.000
_cell.length_b   1.000
_cell.length_c   1.000
_cell.angle_alpha   90.00
_cell.angle_beta   90.00
_cell.angle_gamma   90.00
#
_symmetry.space_group_name_H-M   'P 1'
#
loop_
_entity.id
_entity.type
_entity.pdbx_description
1 polymer ?
#
loop_
_entity_poly.entity_id
_entity_poly.type
_entity_poly.pdbx_seq_one_letter_code
_entity_poly.pdbx_strand_id
1 'polypeptide(L)'
;TGVAWFWSDQKIQSKINYEIIGLDLLLPSDSIKGNLIIFKHSQHLELDARLLAMNAPMYGVSRSHNSASMNKIQDRGRLSSLKDTADKNNPRKFMKWLKSGKNVLYAIDQDYGWDHSVRLKFFQQEAATITTTKKIIDATNSNLLFINSYYVKNKLILKIELIDHCELDSTALAQKINDIMEERILQHPAEYLWIHRRFKSTLGKNFYKYNGL
;
A
#
# COMPACT_ATOMS: atom_id res chain seq x y z
N THR A 1 -5.63 -1.99 13.85
CA THR A 1 -5.76 -0.52 13.75
C THR A 1 -5.49 0.15 15.10
N GLY A 2 -6.22 -0.17 16.19
CA GLY A 2 -6.05 0.47 17.49
C GLY A 2 -4.63 0.37 18.06
N VAL A 3 -3.99 -0.78 17.95
CA VAL A 3 -2.58 -0.98 18.36
C VAL A 3 -1.67 -0.01 17.61
N ALA A 4 -1.78 0.07 16.29
CA ALA A 4 -0.94 0.91 15.46
C ALA A 4 -1.09 2.40 15.75
N TRP A 5 -2.28 2.84 16.16
CA TRP A 5 -2.56 4.26 16.34
C TRP A 5 -2.37 4.78 17.77
N PHE A 6 -2.55 3.90 18.79
CA PHE A 6 -2.65 4.36 20.18
C PHE A 6 -1.60 3.79 21.12
N TRP A 7 -0.82 2.79 20.68
CA TRP A 7 0.29 2.30 21.50
C TRP A 7 1.54 3.15 21.29
N SER A 8 2.34 3.31 22.35
CA SER A 8 3.68 3.91 22.25
C SER A 8 4.63 2.98 21.50
N ASP A 9 5.72 3.54 20.94
CA ASP A 9 6.76 2.76 20.27
C ASP A 9 7.35 1.69 21.19
N GLN A 10 7.62 2.03 22.43
CA GLN A 10 8.12 1.10 23.45
C GLN A 10 7.16 -0.09 23.65
N LYS A 11 5.85 0.18 23.71
CA LYS A 11 4.85 -0.87 23.86
C LYS A 11 4.76 -1.76 22.62
N ILE A 12 4.83 -1.19 21.44
CA ILE A 12 4.89 -1.95 20.18
C ILE A 12 6.14 -2.84 20.17
N GLN A 13 7.32 -2.28 20.40
CA GLN A 13 8.58 -3.02 20.43
C GLN A 13 8.59 -4.17 21.47
N SER A 14 7.94 -3.97 22.61
CA SER A 14 7.90 -5.00 23.67
C SER A 14 6.85 -6.10 23.44
N LYS A 15 5.85 -5.87 22.59
CA LYS A 15 4.69 -6.76 22.42
C LYS A 15 4.54 -7.34 21.03
N ILE A 16 5.10 -6.70 20.04
CA ILE A 16 5.01 -7.14 18.64
C ILE A 16 6.37 -7.71 18.22
N ASN A 17 6.39 -9.00 17.96
CA ASN A 17 7.55 -9.64 17.38
C ASN A 17 7.50 -9.42 15.85
N TYR A 18 8.47 -8.70 15.29
CA TYR A 18 8.51 -8.42 13.86
C TYR A 18 9.93 -8.40 13.30
N GLU A 19 10.03 -8.51 11.99
CA GLU A 19 11.25 -8.37 11.21
C GLU A 19 10.97 -7.59 9.94
N ILE A 20 11.89 -6.69 9.56
CA ILE A 20 11.84 -5.97 8.29
C ILE A 20 13.04 -6.43 7.46
N ILE A 21 12.74 -7.10 6.35
CA ILE A 21 13.73 -7.56 5.37
C ILE A 21 13.80 -6.53 4.25
N GLY A 22 15.00 -6.07 3.88
CA GLY A 22 15.21 -5.01 2.88
C GLY A 22 15.01 -3.60 3.42
N LEU A 23 15.18 -3.39 4.73
CA LEU A 23 15.08 -2.07 5.36
C LEU A 23 16.07 -1.06 4.78
N ASP A 24 17.23 -1.50 4.33
CA ASP A 24 18.24 -0.70 3.67
C ASP A 24 17.72 0.06 2.44
N LEU A 25 16.73 -0.49 1.74
CA LEU A 25 16.07 0.17 0.60
C LEU A 25 15.31 1.46 1.01
N LEU A 26 14.95 1.61 2.28
CA LEU A 26 14.24 2.77 2.83
C LEU A 26 15.16 3.80 3.47
N LEU A 27 16.41 3.46 3.70
CA LEU A 27 17.38 4.36 4.34
C LEU A 27 17.96 5.33 3.31
N PRO A 28 18.42 6.51 3.77
CA PRO A 28 19.08 7.46 2.89
C PRO A 28 20.25 6.81 2.16
N SER A 29 20.32 6.98 0.86
CA SER A 29 21.45 6.60 0.01
C SER A 29 22.02 7.86 -0.64
N ASP A 30 23.17 7.75 -1.27
CA ASP A 30 23.80 8.84 -2.05
C ASP A 30 22.92 9.28 -3.24
N SER A 31 21.97 8.45 -3.64
CA SER A 31 20.99 8.80 -4.66
C SER A 31 19.77 9.50 -4.03
N ILE A 32 19.44 10.72 -4.51
CA ILE A 32 18.29 11.51 -4.08
C ILE A 32 16.99 10.96 -4.72
N LYS A 33 16.86 9.65 -4.88
CA LYS A 33 15.63 9.05 -5.41
C LYS A 33 14.64 8.77 -4.29
N GLY A 34 13.39 9.21 -4.47
CA GLY A 34 12.30 8.82 -3.59
C GLY A 34 11.87 7.38 -3.85
N ASN A 35 11.17 6.81 -2.91
CA ASN A 35 10.61 5.47 -3.00
C ASN A 35 9.08 5.54 -3.02
N LEU A 36 8.47 5.15 -4.14
CA LEU A 36 7.04 4.85 -4.17
C LEU A 36 6.86 3.40 -3.70
N ILE A 37 6.25 3.26 -2.54
CA ILE A 37 6.12 1.98 -1.85
C ILE A 37 4.69 1.52 -1.97
N ILE A 38 4.45 0.49 -2.77
CA ILE A 38 3.14 -0.11 -2.95
C ILE A 38 2.99 -1.37 -2.11
N PHE A 39 1.77 -1.69 -1.74
CA PHE A 39 1.43 -2.86 -0.95
C PHE A 39 -0.01 -3.27 -1.18
N LYS A 40 -0.32 -4.54 -0.85
CA LYS A 40 -1.69 -5.05 -0.82
C LYS A 40 -2.38 -4.65 0.48
N HIS A 41 -3.69 -4.47 0.46
CA HIS A 41 -4.44 -4.32 1.71
C HIS A 41 -4.37 -5.62 2.51
N SER A 42 -3.72 -5.55 3.65
CA SER A 42 -3.65 -6.62 4.66
C SER A 42 -4.57 -6.31 5.84
N GLN A 43 -4.87 -7.32 6.65
CA GLN A 43 -5.64 -7.14 7.90
C GLN A 43 -4.87 -6.29 8.92
N HIS A 44 -3.55 -6.21 8.81
CA HIS A 44 -2.65 -5.48 9.71
C HIS A 44 -1.98 -4.25 9.06
N LEU A 45 -2.51 -3.75 7.93
CA LEU A 45 -1.99 -2.64 7.14
C LEU A 45 -1.51 -1.43 7.96
N GLU A 46 -2.31 -0.98 8.93
CA GLU A 46 -1.97 0.17 9.78
C GLU A 46 -0.79 -0.15 10.71
N LEU A 47 -0.65 -1.42 11.13
CA LEU A 47 0.50 -1.87 11.91
C LEU A 47 1.75 -1.92 11.03
N ASP A 48 1.64 -2.39 9.79
CA ASP A 48 2.75 -2.41 8.83
C ASP A 48 3.31 -0.99 8.62
N ALA A 49 2.42 -0.04 8.34
CA ALA A 49 2.80 1.37 8.17
C ALA A 49 3.48 1.94 9.44
N ARG A 50 2.98 1.57 10.63
CA ARG A 50 3.55 1.98 11.91
C ARG A 50 4.95 1.41 12.11
N LEU A 51 5.15 0.11 11.88
CA LEU A 51 6.44 -0.55 12.06
C LEU A 51 7.48 0.02 11.08
N LEU A 52 7.11 0.28 9.84
CA LEU A 52 7.99 0.95 8.88
C LEU A 52 8.37 2.35 9.35
N ALA A 53 7.39 3.13 9.83
CA ALA A 53 7.61 4.50 10.28
C ALA A 53 8.48 4.60 11.55
N MET A 54 8.53 3.54 12.38
CA MET A 54 9.45 3.43 13.51
C MET A 54 10.91 3.19 13.09
N ASN A 55 11.14 2.71 11.86
CA ASN A 55 12.46 2.34 11.37
C ASN A 55 12.98 3.25 10.25
N ALA A 56 12.11 3.98 9.54
CA ALA A 56 12.47 4.94 8.49
C ALA A 56 11.44 6.08 8.40
N PRO A 57 11.82 7.28 7.94
CA PRO A 57 10.87 8.37 7.71
C PRO A 57 9.87 8.01 6.61
N MET A 58 8.57 7.90 6.96
CA MET A 58 7.50 7.48 6.06
C MET A 58 6.46 8.57 5.88
N TYR A 59 5.91 8.65 4.66
CA TYR A 59 4.79 9.50 4.26
C TYR A 59 3.67 8.61 3.71
N GLY A 60 2.41 8.98 3.89
CA GLY A 60 1.28 8.13 3.47
C GLY A 60 0.37 8.80 2.46
N VAL A 61 -0.08 8.04 1.46
CA VAL A 61 -1.21 8.45 0.59
C VAL A 61 -2.44 7.70 1.05
N SER A 62 -3.51 8.44 1.31
CA SER A 62 -4.75 7.87 1.82
C SER A 62 -5.98 8.50 1.17
N ARG A 63 -7.11 7.88 1.37
CA ARG A 63 -8.41 8.45 1.08
C ARG A 63 -8.98 9.05 2.36
N SER A 64 -9.53 10.26 2.28
CA SER A 64 -10.29 10.84 3.37
C SER A 64 -11.54 10.01 3.67
N HIS A 65 -11.85 9.82 4.95
CA HIS A 65 -13.04 9.11 5.39
C HIS A 65 -14.29 9.96 5.17
N ASN A 66 -15.42 9.34 4.85
CA ASN A 66 -16.69 10.05 4.63
C ASN A 66 -17.22 10.74 5.91
N SER A 67 -16.92 10.16 7.09
CA SER A 67 -17.23 10.76 8.39
C SER A 67 -16.09 11.67 8.85
N ALA A 68 -16.39 12.93 9.12
CA ALA A 68 -15.42 13.90 9.62
C ALA A 68 -14.77 13.49 10.95
N SER A 69 -15.54 12.86 11.85
CA SER A 69 -15.03 12.36 13.13
C SER A 69 -14.06 11.20 12.94
N MET A 70 -14.41 10.23 12.08
CA MET A 70 -13.53 9.11 11.75
C MET A 70 -12.27 9.58 11.04
N ASN A 71 -12.39 10.58 10.15
CA ASN A 71 -11.22 11.15 9.48
C ASN A 71 -10.24 11.76 10.50
N LYS A 72 -10.73 12.52 11.48
CA LYS A 72 -9.87 13.09 12.54
C LYS A 72 -9.17 12.01 13.35
N ILE A 73 -9.85 10.91 13.70
CA ILE A 73 -9.27 9.79 14.44
C ILE A 73 -8.18 9.10 13.60
N GLN A 74 -8.47 8.84 12.33
CA GLN A 74 -7.54 8.24 11.37
C GLN A 74 -6.28 9.12 11.17
N ASP A 75 -6.47 10.41 10.92
CA ASP A 75 -5.37 11.35 10.71
C ASP A 75 -4.49 11.45 11.96
N ARG A 76 -5.10 11.60 13.15
CA ARG A 76 -4.36 11.59 14.42
C ARG A 76 -3.58 10.30 14.62
N GLY A 77 -4.22 9.16 14.32
CA GLY A 77 -3.59 7.85 14.46
C GLY A 77 -2.38 7.68 13.54
N ARG A 78 -2.52 8.06 12.27
CA ARG A 78 -1.44 7.94 11.26
C ARG A 78 -0.32 8.94 11.51
N LEU A 79 -0.65 10.19 11.81
CA LEU A 79 0.33 11.23 12.12
C LEU A 79 1.07 11.02 13.45
N SER A 80 0.65 10.05 14.26
CA SER A 80 1.47 9.63 15.42
C SER A 80 2.80 8.98 15.04
N SER A 81 2.94 8.54 13.78
CA SER A 81 4.16 7.90 13.27
C SER A 81 4.60 8.39 11.90
N LEU A 82 3.67 8.55 10.97
CA LEU A 82 4.00 9.09 9.64
C LEU A 82 4.38 10.56 9.76
N LYS A 83 5.33 10.99 8.93
CA LYS A 83 5.76 12.40 8.87
C LYS A 83 4.69 13.32 8.34
N ASP A 84 3.89 12.85 7.38
CA ASP A 84 2.74 13.57 6.83
C ASP A 84 1.86 12.60 6.01
N THR A 85 0.64 13.01 5.70
CA THR A 85 -0.29 12.28 4.85
C THR A 85 -0.80 13.18 3.71
N ALA A 86 -1.09 12.57 2.55
CA ALA A 86 -1.71 13.23 1.41
C ALA A 86 -3.00 12.51 1.03
N ASP A 87 -4.03 13.27 0.66
CA ASP A 87 -5.20 12.68 0.00
C ASP A 87 -4.81 12.21 -1.40
N LYS A 88 -5.29 11.03 -1.81
CA LYS A 88 -5.03 10.45 -3.13
C LYS A 88 -5.47 11.37 -4.28
N ASN A 89 -6.43 12.24 -4.05
CA ASN A 89 -6.91 13.23 -5.03
C ASN A 89 -6.01 14.48 -5.12
N ASN A 90 -4.98 14.56 -4.27
CA ASN A 90 -3.96 15.61 -4.33
C ASN A 90 -2.57 15.02 -4.69
N PRO A 91 -2.39 14.57 -5.95
CA PRO A 91 -1.14 13.93 -6.36
C PRO A 91 0.07 14.86 -6.28
N ARG A 92 -0.13 16.17 -6.42
CA ARG A 92 0.97 17.15 -6.36
C ARG A 92 1.72 17.08 -5.03
N LYS A 93 1.02 16.84 -3.90
CA LYS A 93 1.64 16.78 -2.58
C LYS A 93 2.60 15.59 -2.46
N PHE A 94 2.14 14.39 -2.75
CA PHE A 94 3.00 13.21 -2.61
C PHE A 94 4.07 13.07 -3.72
N MET A 95 3.81 13.58 -4.94
CA MET A 95 4.84 13.66 -5.97
C MET A 95 5.98 14.60 -5.57
N LYS A 96 5.69 15.71 -4.86
CA LYS A 96 6.73 16.58 -4.30
C LYS A 96 7.59 15.83 -3.28
N TRP A 97 7.00 14.98 -2.44
CA TRP A 97 7.75 14.14 -1.51
C TRP A 97 8.67 13.17 -2.25
N LEU A 98 8.16 12.46 -3.26
CA LEU A 98 8.96 11.55 -4.07
C LEU A 98 10.15 12.26 -4.74
N LYS A 99 9.93 13.43 -5.35
CA LYS A 99 11.00 14.25 -5.94
C LYS A 99 12.03 14.73 -4.90
N SER A 100 11.69 14.75 -3.63
CA SER A 100 12.58 15.14 -2.52
C SER A 100 13.21 13.92 -1.81
N GLY A 101 13.21 12.74 -2.44
CA GLY A 101 13.87 11.56 -1.89
C GLY A 101 13.11 10.89 -0.73
N LYS A 102 11.78 11.08 -0.61
CA LYS A 102 11.00 10.55 0.52
C LYS A 102 10.41 9.18 0.24
N ASN A 103 10.18 8.41 1.30
CA ASN A 103 9.46 7.14 1.26
C ASN A 103 7.96 7.38 1.34
N VAL A 104 7.22 7.02 0.30
CA VAL A 104 5.78 7.28 0.18
C VAL A 104 5.00 5.97 0.06
N LEU A 105 4.18 5.68 1.06
CA LEU A 105 3.28 4.52 1.10
C LEU A 105 2.03 4.77 0.26
N TYR A 106 1.69 3.87 -0.66
CA TYR A 106 0.53 3.96 -1.51
C TYR A 106 -0.11 2.60 -1.79
N ALA A 107 -1.29 2.34 -1.23
CA ALA A 107 -2.08 1.15 -1.51
C ALA A 107 -2.86 1.31 -2.82
N ILE A 108 -2.68 0.40 -3.78
CA ILE A 108 -3.20 0.54 -5.14
C ILE A 108 -4.09 -0.63 -5.61
N ASP A 109 -4.33 -1.62 -4.77
CA ASP A 109 -5.02 -2.87 -5.10
C ASP A 109 -6.55 -2.80 -5.03
N GLN A 110 -7.13 -1.61 -4.92
CA GLN A 110 -8.57 -1.43 -4.87
C GLN A 110 -9.18 -1.19 -6.26
N ASP A 111 -10.47 -1.49 -6.38
CA ASP A 111 -11.27 -1.19 -7.55
C ASP A 111 -11.78 0.26 -7.49
N TYR A 112 -11.27 1.11 -8.37
CA TYR A 112 -11.62 2.55 -8.46
C TYR A 112 -12.65 2.87 -9.54
N GLY A 113 -13.23 1.84 -10.19
CA GLY A 113 -14.17 2.01 -11.31
C GLY A 113 -13.45 2.12 -12.66
N TRP A 114 -14.24 2.02 -13.75
CA TRP A 114 -13.69 2.00 -15.11
C TRP A 114 -13.18 3.35 -15.60
N ASP A 115 -13.65 4.47 -15.05
CA ASP A 115 -13.26 5.82 -15.47
C ASP A 115 -11.76 6.11 -15.28
N HIS A 116 -11.11 5.38 -14.36
CA HIS A 116 -9.70 5.57 -14.00
C HIS A 116 -8.88 4.29 -14.11
N SER A 117 -9.42 3.25 -14.71
CA SER A 117 -8.82 1.91 -14.72
C SER A 117 -8.89 1.28 -16.10
N VAL A 118 -7.99 0.35 -16.33
CA VAL A 118 -8.01 -0.54 -17.49
C VAL A 118 -8.39 -1.96 -17.06
N ARG A 119 -8.83 -2.78 -18.02
CA ARG A 119 -9.13 -4.21 -17.81
C ARG A 119 -7.83 -4.99 -17.78
N LEU A 120 -7.46 -5.49 -16.60
CA LEU A 120 -6.32 -6.38 -16.44
C LEU A 120 -6.75 -7.61 -15.63
N LYS A 121 -5.94 -8.65 -15.70
CA LYS A 121 -6.20 -9.87 -14.93
C LYS A 121 -5.79 -9.71 -13.48
N PHE A 122 -6.61 -10.26 -12.59
CA PHE A 122 -6.28 -10.49 -11.19
C PHE A 122 -7.00 -11.78 -10.76
N PHE A 123 -6.25 -12.81 -10.34
CA PHE A 123 -6.75 -14.19 -10.17
C PHE A 123 -7.50 -14.71 -11.40
N GLN A 124 -6.89 -14.51 -12.58
CA GLN A 124 -7.43 -14.87 -13.90
C GLN A 124 -8.76 -14.18 -14.26
N GLN A 125 -9.32 -13.38 -13.36
CA GLN A 125 -10.55 -12.63 -13.55
C GLN A 125 -10.22 -11.20 -14.00
N GLU A 126 -11.02 -10.63 -14.89
CA GLU A 126 -10.89 -9.21 -15.22
C GLU A 126 -11.14 -8.33 -13.99
N ALA A 127 -10.27 -7.38 -13.76
CA ALA A 127 -10.37 -6.42 -12.66
C ALA A 127 -10.03 -5.00 -13.13
N ALA A 128 -10.79 -4.03 -12.66
CA ALA A 128 -10.47 -2.62 -12.89
C ALA A 128 -9.17 -2.27 -12.14
N THR A 129 -8.11 -1.99 -12.90
CA THR A 129 -6.76 -1.76 -12.38
C THR A 129 -6.22 -0.42 -12.85
N ILE A 130 -5.70 0.39 -11.92
CA ILE A 130 -5.10 1.69 -12.22
C ILE A 130 -3.72 1.51 -12.86
N THR A 131 -3.40 2.38 -13.83
CA THR A 131 -2.10 2.38 -14.52
C THR A 131 -1.24 3.60 -14.17
N THR A 132 -1.69 4.40 -13.21
CA THR A 132 -1.04 5.68 -12.84
C THR A 132 0.33 5.50 -12.19
N THR A 133 0.64 4.32 -11.66
CA THR A 133 1.92 4.01 -10.99
C THR A 133 3.11 4.35 -11.89
N LYS A 134 3.10 3.90 -13.15
CA LYS A 134 4.19 4.20 -14.10
C LYS A 134 4.39 5.70 -14.32
N LYS A 135 3.29 6.43 -14.50
CA LYS A 135 3.33 7.89 -14.69
C LYS A 135 3.91 8.62 -13.47
N ILE A 136 3.61 8.14 -12.26
CA ILE A 136 4.12 8.73 -11.01
C ILE A 136 5.64 8.52 -10.93
N ILE A 137 6.11 7.28 -11.09
CA ILE A 137 7.53 6.97 -10.97
C ILE A 137 8.38 7.64 -12.04
N ASP A 138 7.91 7.70 -13.29
CA ASP A 138 8.61 8.40 -14.39
C ASP A 138 8.68 9.91 -14.13
N ALA A 139 7.57 10.53 -13.71
CA ALA A 139 7.53 11.97 -13.44
C ALA A 139 8.32 12.39 -12.19
N THR A 140 8.64 11.46 -11.32
CA THR A 140 9.37 11.72 -10.06
C THR A 140 10.76 11.09 -10.02
N ASN A 141 11.13 10.28 -11.02
CA ASN A 141 12.36 9.47 -11.04
C ASN A 141 12.54 8.64 -9.76
N SER A 142 11.46 8.04 -9.27
CA SER A 142 11.44 7.30 -8.01
C SER A 142 11.65 5.81 -8.24
N ASN A 143 12.20 5.13 -7.23
CA ASN A 143 12.16 3.67 -7.17
C ASN A 143 10.73 3.20 -6.93
N LEU A 144 10.40 2.02 -7.42
CA LEU A 144 9.16 1.32 -7.11
C LEU A 144 9.46 0.14 -6.19
N LEU A 145 8.96 0.19 -4.97
CA LEU A 145 9.13 -0.87 -3.99
C LEU A 145 7.77 -1.54 -3.71
N PHE A 146 7.79 -2.83 -3.44
CA PHE A 146 6.64 -3.58 -2.97
C PHE A 146 6.89 -4.10 -1.55
N ILE A 147 5.92 -3.95 -0.67
CA ILE A 147 5.95 -4.55 0.66
C ILE A 147 4.98 -5.71 0.73
N ASN A 148 5.52 -6.88 1.02
CA ASN A 148 4.76 -8.05 1.39
C ASN A 148 4.85 -8.25 2.91
N SER A 149 3.71 -8.20 3.60
CA SER A 149 3.64 -8.48 5.04
C SER A 149 2.82 -9.72 5.31
N TYR A 150 3.29 -10.57 6.23
CA TYR A 150 2.68 -11.85 6.59
C TYR A 150 3.21 -12.36 7.93
N TYR A 151 2.42 -13.21 8.59
CA TYR A 151 2.83 -13.87 9.81
C TYR A 151 3.51 -15.22 9.54
N VAL A 152 4.63 -15.43 10.23
CA VAL A 152 5.26 -16.76 10.37
C VAL A 152 5.21 -17.10 11.85
N LYS A 153 4.34 -18.05 12.24
CA LYS A 153 4.03 -18.31 13.65
C LYS A 153 3.57 -17.00 14.33
N ASN A 154 4.34 -16.51 15.30
CA ASN A 154 4.03 -15.31 16.07
C ASN A 154 4.89 -14.10 15.65
N LYS A 155 5.56 -14.15 14.50
CA LYS A 155 6.43 -13.08 14.02
C LYS A 155 5.85 -12.46 12.76
N LEU A 156 5.65 -11.15 12.74
CA LEU A 156 5.23 -10.40 11.58
C LEU A 156 6.45 -10.08 10.71
N ILE A 157 6.47 -10.57 9.49
CA ILE A 157 7.53 -10.31 8.51
C ILE A 157 7.05 -9.21 7.56
N LEU A 158 7.84 -8.16 7.40
CA LEU A 158 7.66 -7.14 6.37
C LEU A 158 8.82 -7.27 5.39
N LYS A 159 8.56 -7.80 4.21
CA LYS A 159 9.58 -7.96 3.16
C LYS A 159 9.43 -6.85 2.12
N ILE A 160 10.50 -6.08 1.93
CA ILE A 160 10.57 -4.98 0.96
C ILE A 160 11.36 -5.47 -0.25
N GLU A 161 10.79 -5.31 -1.44
CA GLU A 161 11.38 -5.77 -2.70
C GLU A 161 11.35 -4.64 -3.73
N LEU A 162 12.44 -4.46 -4.47
CA LEU A 162 12.49 -3.55 -5.60
C LEU A 162 11.77 -4.18 -6.80
N ILE A 163 10.86 -3.41 -7.43
CA ILE A 163 10.23 -3.81 -8.68
C ILE A 163 10.97 -3.16 -9.85
N ASP A 164 11.57 -3.99 -10.68
CA ASP A 164 12.09 -3.53 -11.97
C ASP A 164 10.96 -3.17 -12.93
N HIS A 165 11.02 -1.95 -13.47
CA HIS A 165 9.98 -1.37 -14.32
C HIS A 165 10.54 -0.69 -15.58
N CYS A 166 11.85 -0.81 -15.85
CA CYS A 166 12.56 0.05 -16.81
C CYS A 166 12.00 -0.06 -18.23
N GLU A 167 11.64 -1.25 -18.69
CA GLU A 167 11.18 -1.49 -20.07
C GLU A 167 9.65 -1.66 -20.18
N LEU A 168 8.92 -1.42 -19.10
CA LEU A 168 7.48 -1.64 -19.07
C LEU A 168 6.71 -0.35 -19.33
N ASP A 169 5.67 -0.46 -20.16
CA ASP A 169 4.66 0.59 -20.26
C ASP A 169 3.71 0.59 -19.04
N SER A 170 2.80 1.54 -19.01
CA SER A 170 1.87 1.69 -17.87
C SER A 170 0.97 0.48 -17.66
N THR A 171 0.57 -0.20 -18.73
CA THR A 171 -0.34 -1.35 -18.70
C THR A 171 0.41 -2.62 -18.27
N ALA A 172 1.58 -2.86 -18.87
CA ALA A 172 2.45 -3.98 -18.52
C ALA A 172 2.92 -3.92 -17.07
N LEU A 173 3.31 -2.73 -16.58
CA LEU A 173 3.67 -2.56 -15.17
C LEU A 173 2.48 -2.82 -14.25
N ALA A 174 1.29 -2.34 -14.58
CA ALA A 174 0.09 -2.57 -13.76
C ALA A 174 -0.28 -4.08 -13.72
N GLN A 175 -0.12 -4.81 -14.83
CA GLN A 175 -0.30 -6.27 -14.83
C GLN A 175 0.78 -6.96 -13.98
N LYS A 176 2.05 -6.61 -14.15
CA LYS A 176 3.15 -7.15 -13.33
C LYS A 176 2.90 -6.95 -11.82
N ILE A 177 2.37 -5.80 -11.43
CA ILE A 177 2.01 -5.53 -10.03
C ILE A 177 0.87 -6.45 -9.57
N ASN A 178 -0.17 -6.65 -10.39
CA ASN A 178 -1.23 -7.61 -10.09
C ASN A 178 -0.65 -9.02 -9.89
N ASP A 179 0.20 -9.48 -10.80
CA ASP A 179 0.82 -10.83 -10.75
C ASP A 179 1.65 -11.03 -9.48
N ILE A 180 2.45 -10.01 -9.09
CA ILE A 180 3.20 -10.02 -7.83
C ILE A 180 2.24 -10.12 -6.63
N MET A 181 1.17 -9.32 -6.62
CA MET A 181 0.19 -9.35 -5.53
C MET A 181 -0.52 -10.70 -5.44
N GLU A 182 -0.93 -11.29 -6.57
CA GLU A 182 -1.53 -12.63 -6.62
C GLU A 182 -0.60 -13.67 -6.01
N GLU A 183 0.65 -13.70 -6.44
CA GLU A 183 1.64 -14.63 -5.92
C GLU A 183 1.78 -14.52 -4.40
N ARG A 184 1.89 -13.30 -3.87
CA ARG A 184 2.05 -13.05 -2.44
C ARG A 184 0.76 -13.35 -1.65
N ILE A 185 -0.41 -13.14 -2.25
CA ILE A 185 -1.70 -13.53 -1.63
C ILE A 185 -1.83 -15.05 -1.57
N LEU A 186 -1.44 -15.78 -2.64
CA LEU A 186 -1.50 -17.25 -2.66
C LEU A 186 -0.56 -17.89 -1.62
N GLN A 187 0.59 -17.26 -1.36
CA GLN A 187 1.51 -17.72 -0.31
C GLN A 187 0.92 -17.54 1.11
N HIS A 188 0.16 -16.46 1.34
CA HIS A 188 -0.39 -16.09 2.63
C HIS A 188 -1.83 -15.56 2.50
N PRO A 189 -2.81 -16.40 2.10
CA PRO A 189 -4.14 -15.96 1.74
C PRO A 189 -4.95 -15.38 2.92
N ALA A 190 -4.67 -15.82 4.14
CA ALA A 190 -5.33 -15.29 5.34
C ALA A 190 -4.97 -13.83 5.66
N GLU A 191 -3.86 -13.33 5.13
CA GLU A 191 -3.38 -11.95 5.40
C GLU A 191 -4.05 -10.91 4.52
N TYR A 192 -4.69 -11.31 3.42
CA TYR A 192 -5.32 -10.37 2.50
C TYR A 192 -6.69 -9.92 3.00
N LEU A 193 -7.01 -8.64 2.75
CA LEU A 193 -8.29 -8.06 3.16
C LEU A 193 -9.40 -8.41 2.17
N TRP A 194 -9.89 -9.66 2.20
CA TRP A 194 -10.89 -10.21 1.28
C TRP A 194 -12.25 -9.51 1.31
N ILE A 195 -12.56 -8.73 2.34
CA ILE A 195 -13.83 -7.97 2.43
C ILE A 195 -13.88 -6.82 1.41
N HIS A 196 -12.75 -6.45 0.80
CA HIS A 196 -12.74 -5.47 -0.27
C HIS A 196 -13.31 -6.06 -1.57
N ARG A 197 -14.23 -5.35 -2.18
CA ARG A 197 -14.90 -5.76 -3.43
C ARG A 197 -14.02 -5.50 -4.64
N ARG A 198 -12.92 -6.25 -4.80
CA ARG A 198 -11.88 -6.06 -5.84
C ARG A 198 -12.43 -6.16 -7.27
N PHE A 199 -13.52 -6.89 -7.47
CA PHE A 199 -14.14 -7.14 -8.78
C PHE A 199 -15.50 -6.45 -8.95
N LYS A 200 -15.81 -5.42 -8.16
CA LYS A 200 -17.16 -4.80 -8.19
C LYS A 200 -17.48 -4.16 -9.54
N SER A 201 -16.50 -3.65 -10.27
CA SER A 201 -16.67 -3.04 -11.59
C SER A 201 -16.88 -4.10 -12.68
N THR A 202 -16.34 -5.30 -12.52
CA THR A 202 -16.47 -6.41 -13.46
C THR A 202 -17.74 -7.22 -13.20
N LEU A 203 -17.94 -7.64 -11.95
CA LEU A 203 -19.03 -8.54 -11.57
C LEU A 203 -20.34 -7.82 -11.22
N GLY A 204 -20.27 -6.48 -11.06
CA GLY A 204 -21.39 -5.64 -10.69
C GLY A 204 -21.70 -5.64 -9.21
N LYS A 205 -22.45 -4.61 -8.77
CA LYS A 205 -22.78 -4.41 -7.36
C LYS A 205 -23.63 -5.52 -6.76
N ASN A 206 -24.46 -6.16 -7.59
CA ASN A 206 -25.39 -7.20 -7.13
C ASN A 206 -24.71 -8.53 -6.81
N PHE A 207 -23.56 -8.82 -7.42
CA PHE A 207 -22.77 -10.02 -7.15
C PHE A 207 -22.36 -10.16 -5.68
N TYR A 208 -22.12 -9.04 -5.01
CA TYR A 208 -21.69 -8.99 -3.61
C TYR A 208 -22.85 -8.83 -2.62
N LYS A 209 -24.10 -8.91 -3.10
CA LYS A 209 -25.24 -8.97 -2.19
C LYS A 209 -25.28 -10.38 -1.62
N TYR A 210 -25.08 -10.50 -0.33
CA TYR A 210 -25.45 -11.70 0.40
C TYR A 210 -26.98 -11.84 0.28
N ASN A 211 -27.42 -12.77 -0.56
CA ASN A 211 -28.80 -13.21 -0.55
C ASN A 211 -28.95 -14.06 0.71
N GLY A 212 -29.30 -13.40 1.79
CA GLY A 212 -29.74 -13.95 3.05
C GLY A 212 -29.08 -15.27 3.51
N LEU A 213 -28.20 -15.17 4.47
CA LEU A 213 -28.10 -16.19 5.52
C LEU A 213 -29.08 -15.80 6.61
#